data_923dcf7beb848326e068b2699473607b
#
_entry.id   923dcf7beb848326e068b2699473607b
#
_cell.length_a   1.000
_cell.length_b   1.000
_cell.length_c   1.000
_cell.angle_alpha   90.00
_cell.angle_beta   90.00
_cell.angle_gamma   90.00
#
_symmetry.space_group_name_H-M   'P 1'
#
loop_
_entity.id
_entity.type
_entity.pdbx_description
1 polymer ?
#
loop_
_entity_poly.entity_id
_entity_poly.type
_entity_poly.pdbx_seq_one_letter_code
_entity_poly.pdbx_strand_id
1 'polypeptide(L)'
;MAILVDQNTKLVVQGLTGREGSFHGLRNREYGTDLVAGVTPGKGGQDVEGVPILDTVHDAVTETGANTSMVFVPPRFAADAILEAADAGIELVIAITEGIPVHDMLRVYTHLKRTDTTRLVGPNCPGILSPGKANVGIIPAHFFSEGNVGLVSRSGTLTYQIGNELAQRGFGNSSIAGAAKRAGTKIIEVLAPACSTDSLIESKTGTPSTS
;
A
#
# COMPACT_ATOMS: atom_id res chain seq x y z
N MET A 1 2.71 9.09 -15.27
CA MET A 1 3.82 8.74 -14.34
C MET A 1 3.22 7.99 -13.18
N ALA A 2 3.77 6.86 -12.75
CA ALA A 2 3.31 6.12 -11.57
C ALA A 2 4.20 6.48 -10.38
N ILE A 3 3.62 6.53 -9.18
CA ILE A 3 4.35 6.79 -7.94
C ILE A 3 4.24 5.55 -7.05
N LEU A 4 5.38 4.96 -6.68
CA LEU A 4 5.57 3.80 -5.82
C LEU A 4 5.12 2.44 -6.39
N VAL A 5 4.01 2.35 -7.14
CA VAL A 5 3.52 1.10 -7.72
C VAL A 5 3.26 1.26 -9.21
N ASP A 6 3.74 0.33 -10.02
CA ASP A 6 3.60 0.32 -11.47
C ASP A 6 3.53 -1.12 -12.02
N GLN A 7 3.75 -1.30 -13.33
CA GLN A 7 3.75 -2.60 -13.99
C GLN A 7 4.91 -3.54 -13.57
N ASN A 8 5.94 -3.02 -12.87
CA ASN A 8 7.05 -3.83 -12.36
C ASN A 8 6.84 -4.24 -10.90
N THR A 9 5.71 -3.85 -10.31
CA THR A 9 5.35 -4.20 -8.93
C THR A 9 5.09 -5.70 -8.83
N LYS A 10 5.94 -6.40 -8.09
CA LYS A 10 5.80 -7.81 -7.71
C LYS A 10 5.33 -7.91 -6.28
N LEU A 11 4.06 -8.23 -6.12
CA LEU A 11 3.36 -8.19 -4.84
C LEU A 11 3.46 -9.52 -4.09
N VAL A 12 3.87 -9.47 -2.82
CA VAL A 12 3.64 -10.53 -1.85
C VAL A 12 2.60 -10.08 -0.82
N VAL A 13 1.67 -10.99 -0.46
CA VAL A 13 0.64 -10.71 0.55
C VAL A 13 0.91 -11.51 1.81
N GLN A 14 1.26 -10.83 2.89
CA GLN A 14 1.38 -11.44 4.21
C GLN A 14 -0.01 -11.63 4.82
N GLY A 15 -0.36 -12.88 5.12
CA GLY A 15 -1.70 -13.27 5.54
C GLY A 15 -2.64 -13.63 4.39
N LEU A 16 -2.13 -14.03 3.22
CA LEU A 16 -2.94 -14.40 2.04
C LEU A 16 -3.92 -15.54 2.33
N THR A 17 -3.61 -16.46 3.24
CA THR A 17 -4.55 -17.55 3.63
C THR A 17 -5.69 -17.09 4.52
N GLY A 18 -5.69 -15.85 4.99
CA GLY A 18 -6.78 -15.24 5.74
C GLY A 18 -7.85 -14.68 4.79
N ARG A 19 -9.09 -14.56 5.28
CA ARG A 19 -10.25 -14.10 4.50
C ARG A 19 -9.99 -12.78 3.77
N GLU A 20 -9.55 -11.75 4.49
CA GLU A 20 -9.34 -10.42 3.92
C GLU A 20 -8.10 -10.39 3.01
N GLY A 21 -7.01 -11.09 3.42
CA GLY A 21 -5.79 -11.19 2.61
C GLY A 21 -6.04 -11.87 1.28
N SER A 22 -6.77 -12.98 1.26
CA SER A 22 -7.13 -13.71 0.05
C SER A 22 -8.06 -12.86 -0.82
N PHE A 23 -9.13 -12.30 -0.26
CA PHE A 23 -10.10 -11.50 -1.01
C PHE A 23 -9.44 -10.31 -1.73
N HIS A 24 -8.67 -9.51 -1.00
CA HIS A 24 -8.04 -8.33 -1.59
C HIS A 24 -6.81 -8.66 -2.44
N GLY A 25 -6.01 -9.66 -2.05
CA GLY A 25 -4.87 -10.10 -2.84
C GLY A 25 -5.28 -10.59 -4.22
N LEU A 26 -6.32 -11.44 -4.29
CA LEU A 26 -6.85 -11.95 -5.56
C LEU A 26 -7.49 -10.85 -6.41
N ARG A 27 -8.20 -9.89 -5.81
CA ARG A 27 -8.73 -8.73 -6.53
C ARG A 27 -7.63 -7.83 -7.11
N ASN A 28 -6.52 -7.70 -6.42
CA ASN A 28 -5.37 -6.97 -6.96
C ASN A 28 -4.76 -7.72 -8.14
N ARG A 29 -4.68 -9.05 -8.10
CA ARG A 29 -4.28 -9.89 -9.24
C ARG A 29 -5.25 -9.76 -10.41
N GLU A 30 -6.56 -9.83 -10.17
CA GLU A 30 -7.59 -9.61 -11.20
C GLU A 30 -7.47 -8.23 -11.85
N TYR A 31 -7.07 -7.23 -11.10
CA TYR A 31 -6.81 -5.89 -11.61
C TYR A 31 -5.58 -5.82 -12.52
N GLY A 32 -4.69 -6.80 -12.47
CA GLY A 32 -3.46 -6.85 -13.25
C GLY A 32 -2.17 -6.63 -12.45
N THR A 33 -2.25 -6.55 -11.11
CA THR A 33 -1.05 -6.54 -10.26
C THR A 33 -0.42 -7.92 -10.25
N ASP A 34 0.89 -8.01 -10.41
CA ASP A 34 1.64 -9.26 -10.37
C ASP A 34 1.74 -9.77 -8.91
N LEU A 35 0.74 -10.55 -8.49
CA LEU A 35 0.72 -11.23 -7.19
C LEU A 35 1.53 -12.52 -7.29
N VAL A 36 2.78 -12.46 -6.85
CA VAL A 36 3.76 -13.54 -7.04
C VAL A 36 3.75 -14.60 -5.94
N ALA A 37 3.37 -14.23 -4.70
CA ALA A 37 3.29 -15.17 -3.58
C ALA A 37 2.41 -14.64 -2.44
N GLY A 38 1.98 -15.56 -1.57
CA GLY A 38 1.49 -15.25 -0.24
C GLY A 38 2.46 -15.72 0.84
N VAL A 39 2.45 -15.06 1.99
CA VAL A 39 3.23 -15.50 3.16
C VAL A 39 2.31 -15.76 4.32
N THR A 40 2.40 -16.99 4.85
CA THR A 40 1.72 -17.38 6.09
C THR A 40 2.56 -18.44 6.80
N PRO A 41 3.18 -18.11 7.92
CA PRO A 41 4.04 -19.05 8.66
C PRO A 41 3.34 -20.37 8.97
N GLY A 42 4.01 -21.49 8.70
CA GLY A 42 3.51 -22.85 8.89
C GLY A 42 2.53 -23.34 7.83
N LYS A 43 2.35 -22.59 6.73
CA LYS A 43 1.52 -22.98 5.59
C LYS A 43 2.25 -23.02 4.25
N GLY A 44 3.57 -22.98 4.28
CA GLY A 44 4.39 -23.14 3.09
C GLY A 44 4.07 -24.43 2.33
N GLY A 45 4.13 -24.36 1.01
CA GLY A 45 3.77 -25.45 0.11
C GLY A 45 2.28 -25.60 -0.21
N GLN A 46 1.40 -24.78 0.38
CA GLN A 46 0.00 -24.65 -0.05
C GLN A 46 -0.11 -23.65 -1.19
N ASP A 47 -1.29 -23.53 -1.77
CA ASP A 47 -1.64 -22.47 -2.69
C ASP A 47 -3.00 -21.85 -2.37
N VAL A 48 -3.21 -20.61 -2.83
CA VAL A 48 -4.51 -19.92 -2.81
C VAL A 48 -4.80 -19.50 -4.25
N GLU A 49 -5.70 -20.22 -4.89
CA GLU A 49 -6.10 -20.01 -6.30
C GLU A 49 -4.88 -19.92 -7.25
N GLY A 50 -3.92 -20.81 -7.07
CA GLY A 50 -2.71 -20.90 -7.88
C GLY A 50 -1.61 -19.90 -7.49
N VAL A 51 -1.78 -19.15 -6.38
CA VAL A 51 -0.71 -18.32 -5.78
C VAL A 51 0.01 -19.13 -4.71
N PRO A 52 1.32 -19.38 -4.84
CA PRO A 52 2.06 -20.17 -3.86
C PRO A 52 2.12 -19.48 -2.51
N ILE A 53 2.03 -20.28 -1.45
CA ILE A 53 2.20 -19.83 -0.06
C ILE A 53 3.57 -20.26 0.43
N LEU A 54 4.29 -19.29 0.97
CA LEU A 54 5.62 -19.49 1.56
C LEU A 54 5.57 -19.20 3.07
N ASP A 55 6.55 -19.68 3.81
CA ASP A 55 6.60 -19.50 5.26
C ASP A 55 7.18 -18.15 5.66
N THR A 56 8.08 -17.58 4.84
CA THR A 56 8.76 -16.30 5.14
C THR A 56 8.73 -15.34 3.95
N VAL A 57 8.85 -14.04 4.23
CA VAL A 57 9.00 -13.01 3.19
C VAL A 57 10.36 -13.16 2.50
N HIS A 58 11.39 -13.61 3.22
CA HIS A 58 12.71 -13.86 2.65
C HIS A 58 12.66 -14.91 1.54
N ASP A 59 11.94 -16.01 1.76
CA ASP A 59 11.75 -17.05 0.74
C ASP A 59 10.99 -16.47 -0.47
N ALA A 60 9.94 -15.67 -0.22
CA ALA A 60 9.18 -15.03 -1.28
C ALA A 60 10.05 -14.09 -2.14
N VAL A 61 10.92 -13.29 -1.53
CA VAL A 61 11.84 -12.42 -2.26
C VAL A 61 12.84 -13.25 -3.07
N THR A 62 13.39 -14.30 -2.46
CA THR A 62 14.42 -15.14 -3.09
C THR A 62 13.87 -15.92 -4.29
N GLU A 63 12.66 -16.47 -4.16
CA GLU A 63 12.08 -17.33 -5.20
C GLU A 63 11.40 -16.54 -6.33
N THR A 64 10.83 -15.36 -6.02
CA THR A 64 9.98 -14.64 -6.98
C THR A 64 10.52 -13.27 -7.38
N GLY A 65 11.47 -12.72 -6.61
CA GLY A 65 11.93 -11.36 -6.77
C GLY A 65 10.89 -10.32 -6.33
N ALA A 66 10.05 -10.64 -5.35
CA ALA A 66 9.06 -9.72 -4.78
C ALA A 66 9.72 -8.43 -4.29
N ASN A 67 9.13 -7.27 -4.61
CA ASN A 67 9.63 -5.94 -4.23
C ASN A 67 8.62 -5.14 -3.38
N THR A 68 7.38 -5.62 -3.29
CA THR A 68 6.30 -4.94 -2.60
C THR A 68 5.55 -5.92 -1.70
N SER A 69 5.32 -5.56 -0.44
CA SER A 69 4.56 -6.38 0.52
C SER A 69 3.29 -5.68 0.99
N MET A 70 2.18 -6.42 0.99
CA MET A 70 0.90 -5.98 1.54
C MET A 70 0.58 -6.79 2.81
N VAL A 71 0.35 -6.10 3.94
CA VAL A 71 0.22 -6.72 5.26
C VAL A 71 -1.23 -6.78 5.70
N PHE A 72 -1.77 -8.00 5.83
CA PHE A 72 -3.12 -8.33 6.33
C PHE A 72 -3.12 -9.20 7.59
N VAL A 73 -2.02 -9.25 8.30
CA VAL A 73 -1.93 -10.04 9.54
C VAL A 73 -2.62 -9.34 10.71
N PRO A 74 -3.04 -10.07 11.76
CA PRO A 74 -3.64 -9.46 12.95
C PRO A 74 -2.71 -8.41 13.60
N PRO A 75 -3.26 -7.36 14.27
CA PRO A 75 -2.50 -6.22 14.77
C PRO A 75 -1.29 -6.57 15.62
N ARG A 76 -1.39 -7.60 16.45
CA ARG A 76 -0.31 -8.06 17.34
C ARG A 76 0.92 -8.62 16.60
N PHE A 77 0.76 -9.01 15.33
CA PHE A 77 1.83 -9.57 14.50
C PHE A 77 2.28 -8.62 13.39
N ALA A 78 1.54 -7.52 13.17
CA ALA A 78 1.75 -6.67 12.02
C ALA A 78 3.09 -5.93 12.05
N ALA A 79 3.57 -5.53 13.24
CA ALA A 79 4.88 -4.90 13.37
C ALA A 79 6.00 -5.86 12.99
N ASP A 80 5.94 -7.11 13.45
CA ASP A 80 6.94 -8.13 13.09
C ASP A 80 6.90 -8.45 11.60
N ALA A 81 5.71 -8.53 11.01
CA ALA A 81 5.52 -8.72 9.57
C ALA A 81 6.11 -7.58 8.73
N ILE A 82 5.99 -6.32 9.19
CA ILE A 82 6.58 -5.15 8.53
C ILE A 82 8.11 -5.20 8.62
N LEU A 83 8.65 -5.55 9.80
CA LEU A 83 10.10 -5.67 10.02
C LEU A 83 10.69 -6.81 9.19
N GLU A 84 10.04 -7.97 9.17
CA GLU A 84 10.44 -9.11 8.33
C GLU A 84 10.53 -8.72 6.86
N ALA A 85 9.53 -7.98 6.34
CA ALA A 85 9.55 -7.52 4.96
C ALA A 85 10.72 -6.55 4.69
N ALA A 86 11.01 -5.64 5.62
CA ALA A 86 12.13 -4.72 5.50
C ALA A 86 13.48 -5.46 5.53
N ASP A 87 13.64 -6.42 6.44
CA ASP A 87 14.86 -7.21 6.58
C ASP A 87 15.07 -8.15 5.38
N ALA A 88 13.99 -8.58 4.72
CA ALA A 88 14.03 -9.36 3.48
C ALA A 88 14.36 -8.53 2.24
N GLY A 89 14.46 -7.20 2.34
CA GLY A 89 14.81 -6.30 1.23
C GLY A 89 13.61 -5.82 0.40
N ILE A 90 12.39 -5.92 0.93
CA ILE A 90 11.21 -5.33 0.30
C ILE A 90 11.33 -3.80 0.28
N GLU A 91 11.18 -3.20 -0.90
CA GLU A 91 11.31 -1.75 -1.09
C GLU A 91 10.09 -0.96 -0.61
N LEU A 92 8.88 -1.57 -0.71
CA LEU A 92 7.62 -0.95 -0.35
C LEU A 92 6.75 -1.89 0.49
N VAL A 93 6.38 -1.44 1.69
CA VAL A 93 5.43 -2.15 2.56
C VAL A 93 4.16 -1.34 2.69
N ILE A 94 3.02 -1.98 2.43
CA ILE A 94 1.68 -1.39 2.58
C ILE A 94 0.97 -2.10 3.72
N ALA A 95 0.86 -1.44 4.87
CA ALA A 95 0.23 -1.99 6.06
C ALA A 95 -1.25 -1.59 6.11
N ILE A 96 -2.11 -2.53 5.71
CA ILE A 96 -3.57 -2.34 5.75
C ILE A 96 -4.08 -2.46 7.19
N THR A 97 -3.47 -3.31 7.99
CA THR A 97 -3.86 -3.63 9.36
C THR A 97 -4.08 -2.37 10.20
N GLU A 98 -5.24 -2.32 10.86
CA GLU A 98 -5.60 -1.28 11.84
C GLU A 98 -5.31 -1.78 13.27
N GLY A 99 -5.08 -0.84 14.21
CA GLY A 99 -4.98 -1.16 15.63
C GLY A 99 -3.63 -1.72 16.07
N ILE A 100 -2.57 -1.54 15.30
CA ILE A 100 -1.21 -1.91 15.72
C ILE A 100 -0.83 -1.06 16.94
N PRO A 101 -0.29 -1.66 18.03
CA PRO A 101 0.11 -0.90 19.22
C PRO A 101 1.16 0.17 18.90
N VAL A 102 1.05 1.33 19.55
CA VAL A 102 1.94 2.47 19.30
C VAL A 102 3.41 2.13 19.56
N HIS A 103 3.71 1.37 20.63
CA HIS A 103 5.07 0.93 20.92
C HIS A 103 5.67 0.04 19.84
N ASP A 104 4.85 -0.82 19.25
CA ASP A 104 5.28 -1.69 18.15
C ASP A 104 5.57 -0.86 16.89
N MET A 105 4.72 0.14 16.60
CA MET A 105 4.96 1.07 15.49
C MET A 105 6.19 1.95 15.71
N LEU A 106 6.51 2.33 16.95
CA LEU A 106 7.74 3.06 17.27
C LEU A 106 8.98 2.20 16.95
N ARG A 107 8.94 0.90 17.28
CA ARG A 107 10.00 -0.06 16.94
C ARG A 107 10.19 -0.14 15.41
N VAL A 108 9.09 -0.31 14.66
CA VAL A 108 9.09 -0.31 13.19
C VAL A 108 9.69 0.98 12.64
N TYR A 109 9.20 2.13 13.09
CA TYR A 109 9.68 3.44 12.63
C TYR A 109 11.19 3.62 12.87
N THR A 110 11.66 3.25 14.06
CA THR A 110 13.08 3.35 14.42
C THR A 110 13.95 2.48 13.52
N HIS A 111 13.49 1.25 13.22
CA HIS A 111 14.19 0.33 12.33
C HIS A 111 14.27 0.88 10.90
N LEU A 112 13.14 1.27 10.34
CA LEU A 112 13.06 1.80 8.96
C LEU A 112 13.88 3.09 8.77
N LYS A 113 13.93 3.93 9.79
CA LYS A 113 14.78 5.15 9.78
C LYS A 113 16.29 4.83 9.77
N ARG A 114 16.69 3.70 10.31
CA ARG A 114 18.11 3.28 10.36
C ARG A 114 18.57 2.62 9.06
N THR A 115 17.69 1.85 8.44
CA THR A 115 18.00 1.11 7.21
C THR A 115 17.80 1.96 5.96
N ASP A 116 16.79 2.84 5.94
CA ASP A 116 16.39 3.73 4.84
C ASP A 116 16.22 3.03 3.47
N THR A 117 15.98 1.72 3.50
CA THR A 117 15.83 0.89 2.29
C THR A 117 14.37 0.61 1.95
N THR A 118 13.49 0.62 2.96
CA THR A 118 12.07 0.26 2.84
C THR A 118 11.18 1.45 3.12
N ARG A 119 10.22 1.69 2.25
CA ARG A 119 9.15 2.66 2.46
C ARG A 119 7.93 1.99 3.04
N LEU A 120 7.32 2.61 4.07
CA LEU A 120 6.09 2.14 4.69
C LEU A 120 4.93 3.10 4.39
N VAL A 121 3.83 2.55 3.87
CA VAL A 121 2.54 3.24 3.75
C VAL A 121 1.55 2.58 4.70
N GLY A 122 1.00 3.37 5.60
CA GLY A 122 0.17 2.88 6.70
C GLY A 122 0.84 3.08 8.06
N PRO A 123 0.40 2.38 9.13
CA PRO A 123 -0.72 1.42 9.18
C PRO A 123 -2.10 2.05 8.92
N ASN A 124 -3.14 1.20 8.88
CA ASN A 124 -4.52 1.62 8.67
C ASN A 124 -4.68 2.48 7.40
N CYS A 125 -4.25 1.98 6.27
CA CYS A 125 -4.35 2.67 5.00
C CYS A 125 -5.13 1.83 3.96
N PRO A 126 -5.76 2.44 2.96
CA PRO A 126 -6.40 1.71 1.87
C PRO A 126 -5.42 1.24 0.80
N GLY A 127 -4.14 1.63 0.88
CA GLY A 127 -3.12 1.25 -0.09
C GLY A 127 -2.83 2.29 -1.16
N ILE A 128 -2.27 1.82 -2.26
CA ILE A 128 -1.86 2.63 -3.42
C ILE A 128 -2.43 2.02 -4.70
N LEU A 129 -2.97 2.88 -5.54
CA LEU A 129 -3.45 2.53 -6.88
C LEU A 129 -2.77 3.41 -7.92
N SER A 130 -2.18 2.81 -8.94
CA SER A 130 -1.79 3.47 -10.19
C SER A 130 -2.72 2.94 -11.29
N PRO A 131 -3.73 3.72 -11.71
CA PRO A 131 -4.73 3.27 -12.67
C PRO A 131 -4.10 2.74 -13.96
N GLY A 132 -4.60 1.60 -14.44
CA GLY A 132 -4.09 0.90 -15.62
C GLY A 132 -2.77 0.15 -15.41
N LYS A 133 -2.19 0.14 -14.19
CA LYS A 133 -0.87 -0.47 -13.93
C LYS A 133 -0.90 -1.45 -12.77
N ALA A 134 -1.15 -0.97 -11.55
CA ALA A 134 -1.18 -1.82 -10.36
C ALA A 134 -2.10 -1.25 -9.28
N ASN A 135 -2.75 -2.13 -8.55
CA ASN A 135 -3.47 -1.85 -7.31
C ASN A 135 -2.83 -2.68 -6.18
N VAL A 136 -2.32 -2.02 -5.15
CA VAL A 136 -1.79 -2.67 -3.96
C VAL A 136 -2.53 -2.13 -2.75
N GLY A 137 -3.60 -2.81 -2.37
CA GLY A 137 -4.48 -2.37 -1.29
C GLY A 137 -5.92 -2.81 -1.47
N ILE A 138 -6.79 -2.03 -0.85
CA ILE A 138 -8.25 -2.24 -0.83
C ILE A 138 -9.01 -1.15 -1.61
N ILE A 139 -8.29 -0.36 -2.41
CA ILE A 139 -8.88 0.75 -3.18
C ILE A 139 -9.80 0.18 -4.27
N PRO A 140 -11.08 0.62 -4.34
CA PRO A 140 -11.98 0.19 -5.41
C PRO A 140 -11.60 0.88 -6.74
N ALA A 141 -10.84 0.18 -7.56
CA ALA A 141 -10.20 0.71 -8.75
C ALA A 141 -11.18 1.28 -9.81
N HIS A 142 -12.44 0.81 -9.80
CA HIS A 142 -13.46 1.23 -10.76
C HIS A 142 -13.89 2.72 -10.65
N PHE A 143 -13.53 3.40 -9.56
CA PHE A 143 -13.77 4.84 -9.42
C PHE A 143 -12.69 5.70 -10.08
N PHE A 144 -11.62 5.10 -10.59
CA PHE A 144 -10.46 5.83 -11.05
C PHE A 144 -10.11 5.43 -12.49
N SER A 145 -9.81 6.42 -13.31
CA SER A 145 -9.31 6.26 -14.67
C SER A 145 -7.85 6.68 -14.77
N GLU A 146 -7.12 6.16 -15.75
CA GLU A 146 -5.74 6.56 -16.02
C GLU A 146 -5.65 8.00 -16.50
N GLY A 147 -4.67 8.75 -16.01
CA GLY A 147 -4.41 10.14 -16.38
C GLY A 147 -3.23 10.76 -15.63
N ASN A 148 -3.29 12.08 -15.44
CA ASN A 148 -2.14 12.86 -14.98
C ASN A 148 -2.29 13.43 -13.55
N VAL A 149 -3.44 13.26 -12.90
CA VAL A 149 -3.68 13.83 -11.57
C VAL A 149 -3.21 12.88 -10.48
N GLY A 150 -2.23 13.30 -9.66
CA GLY A 150 -1.85 12.60 -8.44
C GLY A 150 -2.81 12.93 -7.30
N LEU A 151 -3.30 11.92 -6.57
CA LEU A 151 -4.19 12.09 -5.43
C LEU A 151 -3.59 11.47 -4.17
N VAL A 152 -3.32 12.30 -3.18
CA VAL A 152 -2.89 11.86 -1.85
C VAL A 152 -3.90 12.34 -0.82
N SER A 153 -4.50 11.42 -0.06
CA SER A 153 -5.56 11.77 0.88
C SER A 153 -5.48 10.94 2.16
N ARG A 154 -5.79 11.59 3.29
CA ARG A 154 -5.96 10.95 4.59
C ARG A 154 -7.42 10.54 4.88
N SER A 155 -8.31 10.74 3.94
CA SER A 155 -9.71 10.39 4.04
C SER A 155 -10.08 9.38 2.95
N GLY A 156 -10.49 8.17 3.31
CA GLY A 156 -10.97 7.18 2.36
C GLY A 156 -12.15 7.69 1.53
N THR A 157 -13.18 8.22 2.18
CA THR A 157 -14.40 8.71 1.52
C THR A 157 -14.11 9.84 0.53
N LEU A 158 -13.34 10.87 0.94
CA LEU A 158 -13.00 11.98 0.05
C LEU A 158 -12.11 11.53 -1.11
N THR A 159 -11.23 10.55 -0.90
CA THR A 159 -10.42 9.98 -1.98
C THR A 159 -11.30 9.42 -3.08
N TYR A 160 -12.31 8.64 -2.73
CA TYR A 160 -13.21 8.03 -3.71
C TYR A 160 -14.11 9.07 -4.39
N GLN A 161 -14.62 10.04 -3.64
CA GLN A 161 -15.44 11.13 -4.20
C GLN A 161 -14.65 11.97 -5.21
N ILE A 162 -13.46 12.43 -4.84
CA ILE A 162 -12.60 13.23 -5.72
C ILE A 162 -12.22 12.43 -6.97
N GLY A 163 -11.83 11.16 -6.81
CA GLY A 163 -11.49 10.31 -7.95
C GLY A 163 -12.64 10.12 -8.92
N ASN A 164 -13.84 9.88 -8.40
CA ASN A 164 -15.05 9.77 -9.23
C ASN A 164 -15.40 11.10 -9.94
N GLU A 165 -15.30 12.23 -9.26
CA GLU A 165 -15.54 13.53 -9.88
C GLU A 165 -14.52 13.87 -10.96
N LEU A 166 -13.24 13.53 -10.74
CA LEU A 166 -12.21 13.70 -11.77
C LEU A 166 -12.54 12.85 -13.00
N ALA A 167 -12.89 11.59 -12.80
CA ALA A 167 -13.27 10.69 -13.89
C ALA A 167 -14.48 11.20 -14.67
N GLN A 168 -15.52 11.70 -13.99
CA GLN A 168 -16.71 12.27 -14.64
C GLN A 168 -16.41 13.52 -15.46
N ARG A 169 -15.36 14.27 -15.11
CA ARG A 169 -14.91 15.47 -15.83
C ARG A 169 -13.86 15.17 -16.91
N GLY A 170 -13.57 13.89 -17.16
CA GLY A 170 -12.59 13.46 -18.15
C GLY A 170 -11.13 13.58 -17.69
N PHE A 171 -10.89 13.82 -16.39
CA PHE A 171 -9.56 13.79 -15.81
C PHE A 171 -9.29 12.42 -15.20
N GLY A 172 -8.12 11.86 -15.50
CA GLY A 172 -7.69 10.60 -14.91
C GLY A 172 -6.58 10.80 -13.87
N ASN A 173 -6.34 9.74 -13.10
CA ASN A 173 -5.33 9.73 -12.05
C ASN A 173 -4.05 9.02 -12.50
N SER A 174 -2.90 9.57 -12.12
CA SER A 174 -1.60 8.93 -12.31
C SER A 174 -1.27 7.97 -11.16
N SER A 175 -1.62 8.38 -9.95
CA SER A 175 -1.47 7.59 -8.73
C SER A 175 -2.41 8.08 -7.64
N ILE A 176 -2.91 7.15 -6.85
CA ILE A 176 -3.73 7.42 -5.67
C ILE A 176 -3.04 6.76 -4.48
N ALA A 177 -2.72 7.54 -3.45
CA ALA A 177 -2.20 7.04 -2.20
C ALA A 177 -3.15 7.42 -1.06
N GLY A 178 -3.70 6.40 -0.41
CA GLY A 178 -4.49 6.58 0.79
C GLY A 178 -3.61 6.52 2.04
N ALA A 179 -3.88 7.38 3.00
CA ALA A 179 -3.15 7.44 4.25
C ALA A 179 -4.03 7.23 5.45
N ALA A 180 -3.42 6.73 6.54
CA ALA A 180 -4.09 6.48 7.80
C ALA A 180 -4.54 7.76 8.54
N LYS A 181 -5.65 7.64 9.28
CA LYS A 181 -6.16 8.72 10.14
C LYS A 181 -5.34 8.94 11.43
N ARG A 182 -4.53 7.97 11.86
CA ARG A 182 -3.81 8.00 13.15
C ARG A 182 -2.49 7.23 13.10
N ALA A 183 -1.46 7.88 12.71
CA ALA A 183 -0.10 7.65 13.20
C ALA A 183 0.72 8.86 12.76
N GLY A 184 1.60 9.37 13.60
CA GLY A 184 2.44 10.53 13.33
C GLY A 184 3.43 10.38 12.17
N THR A 185 3.16 9.47 11.26
CA THR A 185 3.97 9.23 10.06
C THR A 185 3.58 10.26 9.02
N LYS A 186 4.45 11.18 8.76
CA LYS A 186 4.28 12.16 7.67
C LYS A 186 4.38 11.42 6.34
N ILE A 187 3.25 11.17 5.69
CA ILE A 187 3.20 10.65 4.30
C ILE A 187 3.99 11.53 3.34
N ILE A 188 4.09 12.82 3.65
CA ILE A 188 4.89 13.79 2.90
C ILE A 188 6.39 13.39 2.89
N GLU A 189 6.93 12.79 3.94
CA GLU A 189 8.32 12.30 3.95
C GLU A 189 8.52 11.05 3.08
N VAL A 190 7.48 10.26 2.87
CA VAL A 190 7.53 9.06 2.02
C VAL A 190 7.44 9.41 0.53
N LEU A 191 6.78 10.51 0.18
CA LEU A 191 6.58 10.94 -1.21
C LEU A 191 7.54 12.04 -1.66
N ALA A 192 8.23 12.72 -0.73
CA ALA A 192 9.08 13.87 -1.03
C ALA A 192 10.24 13.60 -2.01
N PRO A 193 10.89 12.43 -2.05
CA PRO A 193 11.92 12.15 -3.06
C PRO A 193 11.38 11.83 -4.46
N ALA A 194 10.10 11.47 -4.57
CA ALA A 194 9.51 11.01 -5.83
C ALA A 194 8.71 12.10 -6.58
N CYS A 195 8.47 13.24 -5.95
CA CYS A 195 7.68 14.32 -6.52
C CYS A 195 8.60 15.55 -6.73
N SER A 196 9.04 15.76 -7.96
CA SER A 196 9.57 17.07 -8.35
C SER A 196 8.45 18.10 -8.23
N THR A 197 8.74 19.23 -7.60
CA THR A 197 7.87 20.24 -6.98
C THR A 197 6.82 20.93 -7.86
N ASP A 198 6.52 20.48 -9.07
CA ASP A 198 5.75 21.29 -10.02
C ASP A 198 4.25 20.92 -10.16
N SER A 199 3.69 20.00 -9.34
CA SER A 199 2.28 19.63 -9.48
C SER A 199 1.55 19.19 -8.20
N LEU A 200 1.83 19.79 -7.04
CA LEU A 200 1.04 19.55 -5.82
C LEU A 200 -0.12 20.55 -5.74
N ILE A 201 -1.33 20.07 -6.03
CA ILE A 201 -2.55 20.80 -5.63
C ILE A 201 -2.86 20.40 -4.19
N GLU A 202 -2.45 21.22 -3.22
CA GLU A 202 -2.94 21.16 -1.85
C GLU A 202 -4.39 21.69 -1.81
N SER A 203 -5.35 20.81 -1.54
CA SER A 203 -6.66 21.28 -1.12
C SER A 203 -6.56 21.75 0.35
N LYS A 204 -6.26 23.02 0.57
CA LYS A 204 -6.49 23.67 1.85
C LYS A 204 -8.00 23.79 2.07
N THR A 205 -8.55 23.01 2.97
CA THR A 205 -9.89 23.26 3.52
C THR A 205 -9.79 24.53 4.39
N GLY A 206 -9.98 25.68 3.78
CA GLY A 206 -10.18 26.93 4.48
C GLY A 206 -11.54 26.88 5.19
N THR A 207 -11.53 26.92 6.51
CA THR A 207 -12.71 27.29 7.28
C THR A 207 -13.07 28.72 6.96
N PRO A 208 -14.33 29.06 6.58
CA PRO A 208 -14.72 30.45 6.42
C PRO A 208 -14.74 31.11 7.80
N SER A 209 -13.94 32.15 7.98
CA SER A 209 -14.03 33.05 9.12
C SER A 209 -15.36 33.83 9.02
N THR A 210 -16.25 33.59 9.96
CA THR A 210 -17.41 34.47 10.21
C THR A 210 -16.92 35.78 10.82
N SER A 211 -17.03 36.83 10.10
CA SER A 211 -17.13 38.20 10.60
C SER A 211 -18.58 38.62 10.59
#